data_de9a9137a7ff5c9da1346e29c82cc7d9
#
_entry.id   de9a9137a7ff5c9da1346e29c82cc7d9
#
_cell.length_a   1.000
_cell.length_b   1.000
_cell.length_c   1.000
_cell.angle_alpha   90.00
_cell.angle_beta   90.00
_cell.angle_gamma   90.00
#
_symmetry.space_group_name_H-M   'P 1'
#
loop_
_entity.id
_entity.type
_entity.pdbx_description
1 polymer ?
#
loop_
_entity_poly.entity_id
_entity_poly.type
_entity_poly.pdbx_seq_one_letter_code
_entity_poly.pdbx_strand_id
1 'polypeptide(L)'
;MELHVVRPIFILLLWGFTLGLKADDLSVIRQKYIESILYKNKSEQQLIRLMCQMSHEKVVGDQMVVELMERCPIEVGYVRQLLSDLSEQGSWNGLDFTNSKAASWLPRIHAARVLELAKVYANSEHTFYKSAEIAEAIHKAMGYWFRMKPVAANWWYNEIGIPKVLGAAFVLFEDQLSTEEKKHAIEVMNQAKIGMTAQNRVWLAGNVLVKGLLLNDIQLVQEARNAMNDEIKIAYGKAEGIKVDYSFHQHGPQQQVGNYGAAYLATMSFWAYILDGTSLALDQERFKLITNYTNEGVRRILWKNKMDVNNLGRQLYRQAQRNKAFSSLFSANALAQVNSKDCNVYHMLIDENLGNTSTALLGQYHFWKSDMTIHP
;
A
#
# COMPACT_ATOMS: atom_id res chain seq x y z
N MET A 1 -30.24 -70.90 7.71
CA MET A 1 -30.47 -69.84 8.71
C MET A 1 -29.27 -68.92 8.59
N GLU A 2 -29.31 -67.96 7.64
CA GLU A 2 -28.21 -67.04 7.34
C GLU A 2 -28.43 -65.73 8.09
N LEU A 3 -27.47 -65.38 8.90
CA LEU A 3 -27.45 -64.12 9.64
C LEU A 3 -26.90 -63.01 8.73
N HIS A 4 -27.77 -62.08 8.30
CA HIS A 4 -27.38 -60.83 7.67
C HIS A 4 -26.81 -59.85 8.72
N VAL A 5 -25.51 -59.67 8.73
CA VAL A 5 -24.84 -58.62 9.51
C VAL A 5 -25.01 -57.29 8.77
N VAL A 6 -25.87 -56.40 9.25
CA VAL A 6 -26.01 -55.02 8.82
C VAL A 6 -24.88 -54.20 9.44
N ARG A 7 -23.91 -53.70 8.59
CA ARG A 7 -22.88 -52.74 9.01
C ARG A 7 -23.50 -51.34 9.02
N PRO A 8 -23.38 -50.60 10.12
CA PRO A 8 -23.78 -49.18 10.10
C PRO A 8 -22.75 -48.36 9.31
N ILE A 9 -23.23 -47.66 8.33
CA ILE A 9 -22.46 -46.61 7.58
C ILE A 9 -22.40 -45.41 8.52
N PHE A 10 -21.23 -45.14 9.10
CA PHE A 10 -20.92 -43.88 9.75
C PHE A 10 -20.70 -42.82 8.67
N ILE A 11 -21.70 -41.98 8.45
CA ILE A 11 -21.55 -40.74 7.69
C ILE A 11 -20.86 -39.75 8.62
N LEU A 12 -19.54 -39.58 8.46
CA LEU A 12 -18.80 -38.48 9.03
C LEU A 12 -19.26 -37.17 8.34
N LEU A 13 -20.17 -36.45 8.97
CA LEU A 13 -20.44 -35.06 8.67
C LEU A 13 -19.22 -34.24 9.04
N LEU A 14 -18.33 -34.01 8.06
CA LEU A 14 -17.31 -32.99 8.09
C LEU A 14 -18.02 -31.63 8.14
N TRP A 15 -18.23 -31.09 9.32
CA TRP A 15 -18.53 -29.68 9.52
C TRP A 15 -17.27 -28.88 9.15
N GLY A 16 -17.10 -28.65 7.85
CA GLY A 16 -16.24 -27.58 7.40
C GLY A 16 -16.83 -26.26 7.87
N PHE A 17 -16.21 -25.63 8.86
CA PHE A 17 -16.39 -24.21 9.13
C PHE A 17 -15.86 -23.45 7.89
N THR A 18 -16.64 -23.37 6.85
CA THR A 18 -16.51 -22.29 5.88
C THR A 18 -16.97 -21.03 6.62
N LEU A 19 -16.02 -20.21 7.07
CA LEU A 19 -16.31 -18.81 7.37
C LEU A 19 -17.00 -18.26 6.11
N GLY A 20 -18.34 -18.17 6.15
CA GLY A 20 -19.11 -17.74 5.00
C GLY A 20 -18.74 -16.32 4.65
N LEU A 21 -18.18 -16.15 3.46
CA LEU A 21 -17.96 -14.83 2.86
C LEU A 21 -19.29 -14.09 2.91
N LYS A 22 -19.34 -12.97 3.63
CA LYS A 22 -20.53 -12.14 3.72
C LYS A 22 -20.57 -11.24 2.49
N ALA A 23 -21.71 -11.16 1.83
CA ALA A 23 -21.92 -10.24 0.69
C ALA A 23 -21.58 -8.79 1.07
N ASP A 24 -21.63 -8.45 2.36
CA ASP A 24 -21.29 -7.15 2.91
C ASP A 24 -19.79 -6.86 2.99
N ASP A 25 -18.92 -7.90 3.00
CA ASP A 25 -17.47 -7.71 3.14
C ASP A 25 -16.86 -6.84 2.02
N LEU A 26 -17.33 -7.00 0.78
CA LEU A 26 -16.84 -6.18 -0.34
C LEU A 26 -17.17 -4.70 -0.16
N SER A 27 -18.37 -4.39 0.33
CA SER A 27 -18.77 -2.99 0.55
C SER A 27 -17.94 -2.35 1.66
N VAL A 28 -17.69 -3.08 2.75
CA VAL A 28 -16.85 -2.63 3.86
C VAL A 28 -15.41 -2.41 3.40
N ILE A 29 -14.82 -3.36 2.67
CA ILE A 29 -13.46 -3.27 2.15
C ILE A 29 -13.33 -2.08 1.19
N ARG A 30 -14.29 -1.92 0.26
CA ARG A 30 -14.32 -0.80 -0.69
C ARG A 30 -14.40 0.54 0.03
N GLN A 31 -15.29 0.67 1.00
CA GLN A 31 -15.46 1.90 1.77
C GLN A 31 -14.17 2.27 2.51
N LYS A 32 -13.59 1.33 3.26
CA LYS A 32 -12.33 1.55 3.97
C LYS A 32 -11.18 1.89 3.00
N TYR A 33 -11.14 1.25 1.82
CA TYR A 33 -10.14 1.54 0.81
C TYR A 33 -10.26 2.98 0.30
N ILE A 34 -11.49 3.43 -0.06
CA ILE A 34 -11.76 4.80 -0.50
C ILE A 34 -11.38 5.81 0.60
N GLU A 35 -11.82 5.59 1.83
CA GLU A 35 -11.50 6.47 2.96
C GLU A 35 -10.00 6.57 3.21
N SER A 36 -9.27 5.45 3.06
CA SER A 36 -7.82 5.42 3.23
C SER A 36 -7.09 6.18 2.11
N ILE A 37 -7.54 6.07 0.85
CA ILE A 37 -6.96 6.82 -0.27
C ILE A 37 -7.23 8.33 -0.11
N LEU A 38 -8.39 8.69 0.43
CA LEU A 38 -8.78 10.08 0.68
C LEU A 38 -8.25 10.62 2.01
N TYR A 39 -7.51 9.81 2.77
CA TYR A 39 -6.94 10.16 4.08
C TYR A 39 -7.98 10.70 5.07
N LYS A 40 -9.15 10.06 5.13
CA LYS A 40 -10.27 10.47 6.01
C LYS A 40 -10.07 10.07 7.48
N ASN A 41 -9.09 9.23 7.78
CA ASN A 41 -8.81 8.79 9.13
C ASN A 41 -8.22 9.92 9.97
N LYS A 42 -8.91 10.28 11.07
CA LYS A 42 -8.54 11.43 11.92
C LYS A 42 -7.17 11.30 12.58
N SER A 43 -6.80 10.09 13.02
CA SER A 43 -5.48 9.86 13.64
C SER A 43 -4.36 9.99 12.62
N GLU A 44 -4.58 9.53 11.39
CA GLU A 44 -3.64 9.67 10.28
C GLU A 44 -3.47 11.13 9.85
N GLN A 45 -4.56 11.92 9.83
CA GLN A 45 -4.52 13.34 9.46
C GLN A 45 -3.60 14.17 10.37
N GLN A 46 -3.47 13.81 11.64
CA GLN A 46 -2.51 14.49 12.53
C GLN A 46 -1.07 14.24 12.11
N LEU A 47 -0.72 12.98 11.78
CA LEU A 47 0.61 12.63 11.28
C LEU A 47 0.88 13.29 9.93
N ILE A 48 -0.11 13.37 9.04
CA ILE A 48 -0.01 14.05 7.75
C ILE A 48 0.32 15.55 7.96
N ARG A 49 -0.39 16.24 8.84
CA ARG A 49 -0.10 17.66 9.13
C ARG A 49 1.33 17.86 9.60
N LEU A 50 1.79 17.04 10.55
CA LEU A 50 3.17 17.10 11.03
C LEU A 50 4.19 16.85 9.93
N MET A 51 3.96 15.84 9.09
CA MET A 51 4.82 15.52 7.96
C MET A 51 4.88 16.68 6.94
N CYS A 52 3.73 17.24 6.54
CA CYS A 52 3.67 18.33 5.56
C CYS A 52 4.36 19.60 6.08
N GLN A 53 4.24 19.91 7.37
CA GLN A 53 4.95 21.03 8.02
C GLN A 53 6.47 20.85 8.01
N MET A 54 6.95 19.62 8.09
CA MET A 54 8.38 19.29 8.11
C MET A 54 8.99 19.11 6.71
N SER A 55 8.16 18.98 5.66
CA SER A 55 8.60 18.70 4.29
C SER A 55 8.53 19.97 3.45
N HIS A 56 9.56 20.81 3.51
CA HIS A 56 9.63 22.04 2.72
C HIS A 56 10.03 21.84 1.26
N GLU A 57 10.45 20.64 0.86
CA GLU A 57 10.95 20.36 -0.49
C GLU A 57 10.25 19.15 -1.10
N LYS A 58 9.61 19.34 -2.26
CA LYS A 58 9.15 18.23 -3.11
C LYS A 58 10.38 17.54 -3.71
N VAL A 59 10.72 16.35 -3.20
CA VAL A 59 11.77 15.52 -3.81
C VAL A 59 11.16 14.71 -4.95
N VAL A 60 11.51 15.06 -6.16
CA VAL A 60 11.10 14.33 -7.36
C VAL A 60 12.05 13.16 -7.56
N GLY A 61 11.53 11.93 -7.56
CA GLY A 61 12.29 10.78 -8.02
C GLY A 61 12.29 9.52 -7.14
N ASP A 62 12.02 9.60 -5.84
CA ASP A 62 11.87 8.43 -4.99
C ASP A 62 10.40 8.09 -4.79
N GLN A 63 10.03 6.84 -5.08
CA GLN A 63 8.64 6.38 -5.01
C GLN A 63 8.02 6.54 -3.62
N MET A 64 8.76 6.23 -2.55
CA MET A 64 8.22 6.33 -1.20
C MET A 64 7.99 7.79 -0.78
N VAL A 65 8.82 8.72 -1.27
CA VAL A 65 8.62 10.17 -1.04
C VAL A 65 7.39 10.64 -1.78
N VAL A 66 7.19 10.21 -3.02
CA VAL A 66 5.99 10.53 -3.80
C VAL A 66 4.75 10.01 -3.05
N GLU A 67 4.73 8.76 -2.58
CA GLU A 67 3.61 8.19 -1.83
C GLU A 67 3.31 8.94 -0.52
N LEU A 68 4.33 9.46 0.17
CA LEU A 68 4.12 10.27 1.37
C LEU A 68 3.59 11.67 1.04
N MET A 69 4.12 12.31 0.00
CA MET A 69 3.67 13.64 -0.43
C MET A 69 2.26 13.63 -1.02
N GLU A 70 1.83 12.52 -1.61
CA GLU A 70 0.45 12.31 -2.07
C GLU A 70 -0.58 12.34 -0.92
N ARG A 71 -0.13 12.25 0.33
CA ARG A 71 -0.97 12.39 1.53
C ARG A 71 -1.27 13.85 1.88
N CYS A 72 -0.46 14.79 1.42
CA CYS A 72 -0.71 16.22 1.66
C CYS A 72 -1.97 16.68 0.93
N PRO A 73 -2.75 17.61 1.50
CA PRO A 73 -3.94 18.15 0.87
C PRO A 73 -3.63 18.69 -0.55
N ILE A 74 -4.54 18.44 -1.47
CA ILE A 74 -4.43 18.93 -2.85
C ILE A 74 -5.02 20.35 -2.87
N GLU A 75 -4.19 21.34 -3.16
CA GLU A 75 -4.58 22.74 -3.15
C GLU A 75 -5.43 23.10 -4.38
N VAL A 76 -6.45 23.96 -4.16
CA VAL A 76 -7.35 24.44 -5.23
C VAL A 76 -6.57 25.09 -6.39
N GLY A 77 -5.53 25.88 -6.06
CA GLY A 77 -4.67 26.51 -7.08
C GLY A 77 -3.96 25.49 -7.97
N TYR A 78 -3.45 24.41 -7.37
CA TYR A 78 -2.81 23.33 -8.11
C TYR A 78 -3.80 22.57 -9.02
N VAL A 79 -5.04 22.33 -8.55
CA VAL A 79 -6.08 21.70 -9.38
C VAL A 79 -6.41 22.56 -10.58
N ARG A 80 -6.58 23.88 -10.40
CA ARG A 80 -6.80 24.82 -11.51
C ARG A 80 -5.67 24.80 -12.54
N GLN A 81 -4.42 24.70 -12.05
CA GLN A 81 -3.26 24.56 -12.92
C GLN A 81 -3.31 23.24 -13.71
N LEU A 82 -3.66 22.12 -13.07
CA LEU A 82 -3.82 20.83 -13.76
C LEU A 82 -4.88 20.90 -14.86
N LEU A 83 -6.01 21.58 -14.61
CA LEU A 83 -7.06 21.75 -15.58
C LEU A 83 -6.62 22.63 -16.75
N SER A 84 -5.97 23.77 -16.48
CA SER A 84 -5.49 24.69 -17.53
C SER A 84 -4.40 24.11 -18.40
N ASP A 85 -3.56 23.22 -17.84
CA ASP A 85 -2.45 22.57 -18.54
C ASP A 85 -2.87 21.31 -19.31
N LEU A 86 -4.10 20.83 -19.10
CA LEU A 86 -4.63 19.66 -19.78
C LEU A 86 -5.01 20.03 -21.21
N SER A 87 -4.39 19.38 -22.20
CA SER A 87 -4.72 19.58 -23.60
C SER A 87 -6.11 19.01 -23.95
N GLU A 88 -6.66 19.45 -25.09
CA GLU A 88 -7.92 18.89 -25.60
C GLU A 88 -7.84 17.37 -25.87
N GLN A 89 -6.65 16.86 -26.21
CA GLN A 89 -6.42 15.43 -26.40
C GLN A 89 -6.37 14.64 -25.11
N GLY A 90 -6.27 15.31 -23.93
CA GLY A 90 -6.20 14.70 -22.61
C GLY A 90 -4.79 14.42 -22.12
N SER A 91 -3.77 15.08 -22.66
CA SER A 91 -2.39 14.98 -22.15
C SER A 91 -1.93 16.28 -21.49
N TRP A 92 -0.94 16.19 -20.62
CA TRP A 92 -0.24 17.37 -20.08
C TRP A 92 1.06 17.62 -20.85
N ASN A 93 1.38 18.89 -21.08
CA ASN A 93 2.60 19.28 -21.74
C ASN A 93 3.86 18.76 -21.01
N GLY A 94 4.89 18.45 -21.79
CA GLY A 94 6.18 17.97 -21.28
C GLY A 94 6.22 16.49 -20.87
N LEU A 95 5.13 15.73 -21.05
CA LEU A 95 5.11 14.29 -20.82
C LEU A 95 5.33 13.54 -22.14
N ASP A 96 6.52 12.97 -22.29
CA ASP A 96 6.88 12.15 -23.45
C ASP A 96 6.42 10.71 -23.24
N PHE A 97 5.37 10.30 -23.95
CA PHE A 97 4.81 8.95 -23.92
C PHE A 97 5.60 7.93 -24.74
N THR A 98 6.56 8.39 -25.56
CA THR A 98 7.49 7.51 -26.28
C THR A 98 8.72 7.17 -25.43
N ASN A 99 8.84 7.78 -24.24
CA ASN A 99 9.95 7.57 -23.34
C ASN A 99 9.97 6.12 -22.82
N SER A 100 11.06 5.40 -23.10
CA SER A 100 11.30 4.03 -22.70
C SER A 100 12.35 3.89 -21.59
N LYS A 101 12.70 4.97 -20.86
CA LYS A 101 13.69 4.92 -19.79
C LYS A 101 13.26 3.96 -18.68
N ALA A 102 14.23 3.20 -18.15
CA ALA A 102 14.00 2.29 -17.03
C ALA A 102 13.79 3.04 -15.69
N ALA A 103 14.25 4.28 -15.58
CA ALA A 103 14.05 5.16 -14.43
C ALA A 103 13.51 6.52 -14.89
N SER A 104 12.80 7.21 -14.00
CA SER A 104 12.18 8.52 -14.32
C SER A 104 11.29 8.48 -15.56
N TRP A 105 10.51 7.41 -15.70
CA TRP A 105 9.58 7.21 -16.80
C TRP A 105 8.43 8.23 -16.72
N LEU A 106 8.37 9.17 -17.65
CA LEU A 106 7.48 10.33 -17.61
C LEU A 106 5.98 10.00 -17.63
N PRO A 107 5.48 8.99 -18.36
CA PRO A 107 4.05 8.69 -18.37
C PRO A 107 3.46 8.38 -16.98
N ARG A 108 4.28 7.93 -16.01
CA ARG A 108 3.80 7.75 -14.62
C ARG A 108 3.23 9.04 -14.01
N ILE A 109 3.73 10.21 -14.42
CA ILE A 109 3.26 11.50 -13.93
C ILE A 109 1.83 11.75 -14.40
N HIS A 110 1.51 11.34 -15.62
CA HIS A 110 0.14 11.40 -16.14
C HIS A 110 -0.81 10.55 -15.27
N ALA A 111 -0.45 9.30 -14.98
CA ALA A 111 -1.24 8.43 -14.12
C ALA A 111 -1.44 9.03 -12.70
N ALA A 112 -0.39 9.65 -12.12
CA ALA A 112 -0.47 10.33 -10.84
C ALA A 112 -1.46 11.51 -10.87
N ARG A 113 -1.42 12.34 -11.92
CA ARG A 113 -2.35 13.47 -12.10
C ARG A 113 -3.80 13.00 -12.26
N VAL A 114 -4.05 11.88 -12.94
CA VAL A 114 -5.38 11.26 -13.01
C VAL A 114 -5.86 10.88 -11.62
N LEU A 115 -5.01 10.27 -10.78
CA LEU A 115 -5.35 9.93 -9.40
C LEU A 115 -5.61 11.19 -8.55
N GLU A 116 -4.80 12.24 -8.71
CA GLU A 116 -5.01 13.52 -7.98
C GLU A 116 -6.38 14.13 -8.32
N LEU A 117 -6.75 14.18 -9.59
CA LEU A 117 -8.09 14.63 -10.01
C LEU A 117 -9.20 13.72 -9.48
N ALA A 118 -9.02 12.39 -9.48
CA ALA A 118 -9.99 11.45 -8.92
C ALA A 118 -10.16 11.63 -7.41
N LYS A 119 -9.07 11.89 -6.66
CA LYS A 119 -9.14 12.23 -5.23
C LYS A 119 -9.94 13.51 -4.98
N VAL A 120 -9.69 14.54 -5.77
CA VAL A 120 -10.41 15.82 -5.68
C VAL A 120 -11.90 15.62 -6.00
N TYR A 121 -12.22 14.87 -7.04
CA TYR A 121 -13.60 14.56 -7.43
C TYR A 121 -14.36 13.81 -6.33
N ALA A 122 -13.72 12.82 -5.69
CA ALA A 122 -14.36 11.95 -4.70
C ALA A 122 -14.35 12.55 -3.27
N ASN A 123 -13.56 13.60 -3.00
CA ASN A 123 -13.45 14.19 -1.66
C ASN A 123 -14.55 15.20 -1.36
N SER A 124 -15.52 14.81 -0.54
CA SER A 124 -16.66 15.67 -0.14
C SER A 124 -16.26 16.98 0.59
N GLU A 125 -15.02 17.08 1.07
CA GLU A 125 -14.51 18.30 1.73
C GLU A 125 -13.77 19.22 0.75
N HIS A 126 -13.56 18.81 -0.49
CA HIS A 126 -12.87 19.60 -1.50
C HIS A 126 -13.84 20.46 -2.32
N THR A 127 -13.43 21.67 -2.69
CA THR A 127 -14.22 22.62 -3.49
C THR A 127 -14.72 22.04 -4.81
N PHE A 128 -13.97 21.13 -5.42
CA PHE A 128 -14.30 20.49 -6.68
C PHE A 128 -14.97 19.10 -6.50
N TYR A 129 -15.56 18.84 -5.34
CA TYR A 129 -16.30 17.60 -5.12
C TYR A 129 -17.39 17.39 -6.16
N LYS A 130 -17.38 16.27 -6.86
CA LYS A 130 -18.31 15.90 -7.96
C LYS A 130 -18.48 16.98 -9.03
N SER A 131 -17.44 17.79 -9.25
CA SER A 131 -17.42 18.80 -10.31
C SER A 131 -17.47 18.16 -11.68
N ALA A 132 -18.37 18.63 -12.57
CA ALA A 132 -18.45 18.20 -13.95
C ALA A 132 -17.17 18.50 -14.74
N GLU A 133 -16.52 19.63 -14.45
CA GLU A 133 -15.22 20.01 -15.05
C GLU A 133 -14.11 18.99 -14.71
N ILE A 134 -14.05 18.56 -13.45
CA ILE A 134 -13.09 17.53 -13.02
C ILE A 134 -13.42 16.18 -13.66
N ALA A 135 -14.70 15.80 -13.74
CA ALA A 135 -15.10 14.55 -14.38
C ALA A 135 -14.70 14.53 -15.86
N GLU A 136 -14.94 15.62 -16.60
CA GLU A 136 -14.54 15.76 -18.00
C GLU A 136 -13.02 15.65 -18.16
N ALA A 137 -12.25 16.31 -17.29
CA ALA A 137 -10.79 16.23 -17.29
C ALA A 137 -10.28 14.80 -17.04
N ILE A 138 -10.89 14.07 -16.10
CA ILE A 138 -10.55 12.66 -15.82
C ILE A 138 -10.85 11.79 -17.05
N HIS A 139 -12.03 11.92 -17.66
CA HIS A 139 -12.39 11.17 -18.87
C HIS A 139 -11.39 11.43 -20.01
N LYS A 140 -11.05 12.70 -20.27
CA LYS A 140 -10.06 13.07 -21.31
C LYS A 140 -8.69 12.44 -21.01
N ALA A 141 -8.21 12.57 -19.78
CA ALA A 141 -6.88 12.08 -19.41
C ALA A 141 -6.82 10.53 -19.42
N MET A 142 -7.83 9.84 -18.91
CA MET A 142 -7.92 8.38 -19.01
C MET A 142 -8.02 7.92 -20.47
N GLY A 143 -8.86 8.57 -21.27
CA GLY A 143 -9.00 8.27 -22.70
C GLY A 143 -7.67 8.43 -23.45
N TYR A 144 -6.86 9.44 -23.11
CA TYR A 144 -5.51 9.57 -23.67
C TYR A 144 -4.62 8.40 -23.27
N TRP A 145 -4.59 8.01 -21.99
CA TRP A 145 -3.83 6.85 -21.52
C TRP A 145 -4.22 5.56 -22.26
N PHE A 146 -5.51 5.30 -22.39
CA PHE A 146 -6.02 4.10 -23.05
C PHE A 146 -5.68 4.04 -24.53
N ARG A 147 -5.60 5.20 -25.22
CA ARG A 147 -5.15 5.27 -26.63
C ARG A 147 -3.66 5.05 -26.77
N MET A 148 -2.86 5.68 -25.89
CA MET A 148 -1.41 5.65 -25.99
C MET A 148 -0.80 4.33 -25.53
N LYS A 149 -1.43 3.64 -24.58
CA LYS A 149 -0.96 2.36 -23.99
C LYS A 149 0.54 2.36 -23.69
N PRO A 150 1.07 3.34 -22.94
CA PRO A 150 2.50 3.49 -22.76
C PRO A 150 3.07 2.31 -21.96
N VAL A 151 4.25 1.84 -22.37
CA VAL A 151 4.96 0.71 -21.73
C VAL A 151 6.34 1.17 -21.29
N ALA A 152 6.65 0.98 -20.01
CA ALA A 152 7.97 1.27 -19.45
C ALA A 152 8.95 0.12 -19.74
N ALA A 153 10.25 0.45 -19.92
CA ALA A 153 11.28 -0.58 -19.98
C ALA A 153 11.46 -1.33 -18.63
N ASN A 154 11.14 -0.68 -17.52
CA ASN A 154 11.14 -1.30 -16.21
C ASN A 154 9.78 -1.95 -15.93
N TRP A 155 9.76 -3.27 -15.85
CA TRP A 155 8.57 -4.09 -15.56
C TRP A 155 7.78 -3.61 -14.33
N TRP A 156 8.50 -3.07 -13.32
CA TRP A 156 7.88 -2.62 -12.08
C TRP A 156 6.80 -1.53 -12.31
N TYR A 157 7.06 -0.58 -13.25
CA TYR A 157 6.03 0.40 -13.59
C TYR A 157 4.80 -0.25 -14.22
N ASN A 158 5.00 -1.21 -15.11
CA ASN A 158 3.91 -1.85 -15.84
C ASN A 158 3.04 -2.72 -14.93
N GLU A 159 3.67 -3.55 -14.10
CA GLU A 159 2.96 -4.58 -13.33
C GLU A 159 2.55 -4.13 -11.93
N ILE A 160 3.28 -3.16 -11.33
CA ILE A 160 3.02 -2.70 -9.96
C ILE A 160 2.61 -1.23 -9.94
N GLY A 161 3.45 -0.34 -10.43
CA GLY A 161 3.30 1.10 -10.22
C GLY A 161 2.05 1.69 -10.86
N ILE A 162 1.80 1.39 -12.13
CA ILE A 162 0.64 1.89 -12.86
C ILE A 162 -0.67 1.26 -12.40
N PRO A 163 -0.79 -0.07 -12.25
CA PRO A 163 -1.99 -0.67 -11.67
C PRO A 163 -2.33 -0.14 -10.27
N LYS A 164 -1.31 0.14 -9.43
CA LYS A 164 -1.52 0.74 -8.11
C LYS A 164 -2.15 2.14 -8.21
N VAL A 165 -1.59 3.02 -9.03
CA VAL A 165 -2.02 4.41 -9.15
C VAL A 165 -3.35 4.54 -9.88
N LEU A 166 -3.47 3.95 -11.07
CA LEU A 166 -4.69 4.02 -11.85
C LEU A 166 -5.83 3.19 -11.25
N GLY A 167 -5.53 2.06 -10.61
CA GLY A 167 -6.52 1.27 -9.89
C GLY A 167 -7.21 2.06 -8.78
N ALA A 168 -6.45 2.85 -8.02
CA ALA A 168 -7.00 3.76 -7.04
C ALA A 168 -7.90 4.83 -7.68
N ALA A 169 -7.46 5.43 -8.79
CA ALA A 169 -8.27 6.41 -9.54
C ALA A 169 -9.56 5.79 -10.07
N PHE A 170 -9.50 4.57 -10.61
CA PHE A 170 -10.67 3.87 -11.14
C PHE A 170 -11.70 3.56 -10.04
N VAL A 171 -11.27 3.16 -8.83
CA VAL A 171 -12.18 2.92 -7.70
C VAL A 171 -12.84 4.23 -7.25
N LEU A 172 -12.08 5.34 -7.17
CA LEU A 172 -12.60 6.64 -6.77
C LEU A 172 -13.60 7.23 -7.79
N PHE A 173 -13.47 6.85 -9.05
CA PHE A 173 -14.26 7.39 -10.17
C PHE A 173 -15.20 6.36 -10.80
N GLU A 174 -15.41 5.21 -10.13
CA GLU A 174 -16.11 4.05 -10.68
C GLU A 174 -17.52 4.36 -11.18
N ASP A 175 -18.27 5.17 -10.45
CA ASP A 175 -19.66 5.53 -10.77
C ASP A 175 -19.79 6.34 -12.08
N GLN A 176 -18.70 6.94 -12.54
CA GLN A 176 -18.66 7.76 -13.75
C GLN A 176 -18.10 7.01 -14.96
N LEU A 177 -17.43 5.88 -14.75
CA LEU A 177 -16.82 5.12 -15.83
C LEU A 177 -17.88 4.55 -16.77
N SER A 178 -17.76 4.84 -18.05
CA SER A 178 -18.52 4.16 -19.09
C SER A 178 -18.13 2.67 -19.18
N THR A 179 -18.97 1.87 -19.84
CA THR A 179 -18.68 0.43 -20.04
C THR A 179 -17.35 0.19 -20.75
N GLU A 180 -17.02 1.03 -21.75
CA GLU A 180 -15.75 0.90 -22.48
C GLU A 180 -14.55 1.33 -21.62
N GLU A 181 -14.68 2.40 -20.83
CA GLU A 181 -13.64 2.79 -19.89
C GLU A 181 -13.41 1.75 -18.80
N LYS A 182 -14.46 1.12 -18.27
CA LYS A 182 -14.34 -0.01 -17.33
C LYS A 182 -13.56 -1.17 -17.95
N LYS A 183 -13.82 -1.50 -19.20
CA LYS A 183 -13.07 -2.55 -19.91
C LYS A 183 -11.59 -2.20 -20.02
N HIS A 184 -11.25 -0.98 -20.43
CA HIS A 184 -9.86 -0.52 -20.49
C HIS A 184 -9.19 -0.43 -19.11
N ALA A 185 -9.93 0.00 -18.09
CA ALA A 185 -9.43 -0.02 -16.71
C ALA A 185 -9.05 -1.44 -16.27
N ILE A 186 -9.87 -2.44 -16.57
CA ILE A 186 -9.55 -3.84 -16.28
C ILE A 186 -8.35 -4.34 -17.11
N GLU A 187 -8.18 -3.91 -18.37
CA GLU A 187 -6.97 -4.21 -19.16
C GLU A 187 -5.71 -3.69 -18.46
N VAL A 188 -5.73 -2.48 -17.91
CA VAL A 188 -4.63 -1.94 -17.11
C VAL A 188 -4.38 -2.80 -15.86
N MET A 189 -5.42 -3.14 -15.12
CA MET A 189 -5.30 -3.93 -13.90
C MET A 189 -4.85 -5.38 -14.16
N ASN A 190 -5.10 -5.92 -15.33
CA ASN A 190 -4.65 -7.27 -15.74
C ASN A 190 -3.13 -7.39 -15.93
N GLN A 191 -2.40 -6.27 -15.95
CA GLN A 191 -0.93 -6.29 -15.94
C GLN A 191 -0.38 -6.80 -14.61
N ALA A 192 -1.09 -6.58 -13.48
CA ALA A 192 -0.73 -7.13 -12.19
C ALA A 192 -1.20 -8.59 -12.07
N LYS A 193 -0.25 -9.49 -11.83
CA LYS A 193 -0.51 -10.92 -11.58
C LYS A 193 0.20 -11.33 -10.29
N ILE A 194 -0.50 -12.09 -9.43
CA ILE A 194 0.11 -12.60 -8.21
C ILE A 194 1.30 -13.50 -8.58
N GLY A 195 2.48 -13.13 -8.10
CA GLY A 195 3.74 -13.80 -8.38
C GLY A 195 4.85 -13.22 -7.52
N MET A 196 6.10 -13.60 -7.79
CA MET A 196 7.27 -13.14 -7.04
C MET A 196 7.24 -13.48 -5.55
N THR A 197 8.05 -12.80 -4.73
CA THR A 197 8.22 -13.04 -3.30
C THR A 197 8.28 -11.72 -2.53
N ALA A 198 8.09 -11.80 -1.24
CA ALA A 198 8.19 -10.70 -0.28
C ALA A 198 7.42 -9.45 -0.74
N GLN A 199 8.05 -8.27 -0.70
CA GLN A 199 7.35 -7.02 -0.98
C GLN A 199 6.74 -6.94 -2.39
N ASN A 200 7.42 -7.49 -3.40
CA ASN A 200 6.88 -7.46 -4.77
C ASN A 200 5.58 -8.27 -4.89
N ARG A 201 5.52 -9.45 -4.26
CA ARG A 201 4.29 -10.26 -4.22
C ARG A 201 3.15 -9.53 -3.53
N VAL A 202 3.44 -8.84 -2.43
CA VAL A 202 2.42 -8.09 -1.67
C VAL A 202 1.86 -6.92 -2.49
N TRP A 203 2.70 -6.18 -3.23
CA TRP A 203 2.23 -5.14 -4.15
C TRP A 203 1.35 -5.68 -5.26
N LEU A 204 1.76 -6.78 -5.91
CA LEU A 204 0.99 -7.42 -6.97
C LEU A 204 -0.37 -7.91 -6.44
N ALA A 205 -0.38 -8.57 -5.27
CA ALA A 205 -1.61 -9.03 -4.64
C ALA A 205 -2.53 -7.86 -4.28
N GLY A 206 -1.98 -6.72 -3.78
CA GLY A 206 -2.76 -5.51 -3.54
C GLY A 206 -3.45 -4.97 -4.78
N ASN A 207 -2.75 -4.95 -5.93
CA ASN A 207 -3.34 -4.55 -7.20
C ASN A 207 -4.44 -5.52 -7.68
N VAL A 208 -4.24 -6.83 -7.47
CA VAL A 208 -5.26 -7.85 -7.79
C VAL A 208 -6.48 -7.69 -6.88
N LEU A 209 -6.29 -7.34 -5.59
CA LEU A 209 -7.40 -7.03 -4.68
C LEU A 209 -8.21 -5.83 -5.20
N VAL A 210 -7.54 -4.74 -5.58
CA VAL A 210 -8.20 -3.56 -6.16
C VAL A 210 -8.97 -3.91 -7.44
N LYS A 211 -8.41 -4.77 -8.31
CA LYS A 211 -9.14 -5.31 -9.46
C LYS A 211 -10.39 -6.07 -9.02
N GLY A 212 -10.31 -6.88 -7.96
CA GLY A 212 -11.47 -7.58 -7.39
C GLY A 212 -12.56 -6.62 -6.91
N LEU A 213 -12.18 -5.48 -6.32
CA LEU A 213 -13.14 -4.43 -5.96
C LEU A 213 -13.82 -3.85 -7.20
N LEU A 214 -13.09 -3.52 -8.27
CA LEU A 214 -13.65 -2.99 -9.52
C LEU A 214 -14.58 -3.97 -10.24
N LEU A 215 -14.30 -5.27 -10.13
CA LEU A 215 -15.12 -6.34 -10.72
C LEU A 215 -16.28 -6.79 -9.81
N ASN A 216 -16.31 -6.31 -8.57
CA ASN A 216 -17.18 -6.81 -7.51
C ASN A 216 -17.03 -8.33 -7.30
N ASP A 217 -15.78 -8.83 -7.37
CA ASP A 217 -15.40 -10.23 -7.31
C ASP A 217 -14.73 -10.55 -5.96
N ILE A 218 -15.53 -11.12 -5.04
CA ILE A 218 -15.04 -11.49 -3.70
C ILE A 218 -14.03 -12.63 -3.73
N GLN A 219 -14.07 -13.51 -4.72
CA GLN A 219 -13.13 -14.63 -4.83
C GLN A 219 -11.75 -14.12 -5.20
N LEU A 220 -11.69 -13.15 -6.11
CA LEU A 220 -10.43 -12.49 -6.48
C LEU A 220 -9.83 -11.69 -5.31
N VAL A 221 -10.69 -11.03 -4.52
CA VAL A 221 -10.27 -10.34 -3.29
C VAL A 221 -9.70 -11.34 -2.27
N GLN A 222 -10.35 -12.50 -2.10
CA GLN A 222 -9.89 -13.56 -1.21
C GLN A 222 -8.57 -14.17 -1.67
N GLU A 223 -8.39 -14.42 -2.96
CA GLU A 223 -7.15 -14.92 -3.54
C GLU A 223 -6.00 -13.95 -3.26
N ALA A 224 -6.20 -12.66 -3.50
CA ALA A 224 -5.22 -11.62 -3.24
C ALA A 224 -4.88 -11.52 -1.75
N ARG A 225 -5.89 -11.54 -0.86
CA ARG A 225 -5.69 -11.59 0.60
C ARG A 225 -4.86 -12.79 1.02
N ASN A 226 -5.17 -13.97 0.50
CA ASN A 226 -4.43 -15.19 0.84
C ASN A 226 -2.96 -15.07 0.41
N ALA A 227 -2.68 -14.54 -0.79
CA ALA A 227 -1.33 -14.32 -1.25
C ALA A 227 -0.52 -13.36 -0.37
N MET A 228 -1.15 -12.28 0.14
CA MET A 228 -0.51 -11.39 1.13
C MET A 228 -0.27 -12.10 2.45
N ASN A 229 -1.27 -12.82 2.94
CA ASN A 229 -1.21 -13.53 4.19
C ASN A 229 -0.08 -14.59 4.20
N ASP A 230 0.14 -15.27 3.07
CA ASP A 230 1.21 -16.27 2.91
C ASP A 230 2.63 -15.67 2.92
N GLU A 231 2.78 -14.38 2.66
CA GLU A 231 4.06 -13.68 2.79
C GLU A 231 4.35 -13.22 4.23
N ILE A 232 3.38 -13.27 5.15
CA ILE A 232 3.60 -12.99 6.57
C ILE A 232 4.15 -14.26 7.23
N LYS A 233 5.47 -14.43 7.13
CA LYS A 233 6.18 -15.61 7.64
C LYS A 233 7.63 -15.28 7.95
N ILE A 234 8.27 -16.12 8.76
CA ILE A 234 9.73 -16.10 8.90
C ILE A 234 10.36 -16.71 7.65
N ALA A 235 11.22 -15.95 6.99
CA ALA A 235 11.94 -16.36 5.79
C ALA A 235 13.28 -17.04 6.17
N TYR A 236 13.36 -18.35 6.04
CA TYR A 236 14.56 -19.12 6.36
C TYR A 236 15.57 -19.14 5.20
N GLY A 237 16.83 -19.38 5.52
CA GLY A 237 17.91 -19.49 4.55
C GLY A 237 18.02 -18.26 3.64
N LYS A 238 18.02 -18.47 2.32
CA LYS A 238 18.13 -17.42 1.30
C LYS A 238 16.80 -16.78 0.92
N ALA A 239 15.66 -17.24 1.46
CA ALA A 239 14.35 -16.69 1.13
C ALA A 239 14.27 -15.21 1.54
N GLU A 240 13.60 -14.40 0.73
CA GLU A 240 13.35 -12.98 1.01
C GLU A 240 12.23 -12.81 2.04
N GLY A 241 12.25 -11.74 2.82
CA GLY A 241 11.25 -11.42 3.84
C GLY A 241 11.81 -11.22 5.24
N ILE A 242 10.95 -11.33 6.25
CA ILE A 242 11.28 -11.17 7.67
C ILE A 242 12.14 -12.35 8.13
N LYS A 243 13.30 -12.06 8.73
CA LYS A 243 14.20 -13.07 9.30
C LYS A 243 13.86 -13.37 10.75
N VAL A 244 14.44 -14.45 11.28
CA VAL A 244 14.23 -14.89 12.67
C VAL A 244 14.69 -13.86 13.71
N ASP A 245 15.62 -12.96 13.35
CA ASP A 245 16.09 -11.84 14.18
C ASP A 245 15.36 -10.52 13.87
N TYR A 246 14.23 -10.60 13.14
CA TYR A 246 13.43 -9.47 12.68
C TYR A 246 14.17 -8.48 11.76
N SER A 247 15.33 -8.83 11.21
CA SER A 247 15.85 -8.15 10.02
C SER A 247 14.95 -8.46 8.80
N PHE A 248 15.05 -7.66 7.74
CA PHE A 248 14.35 -7.91 6.50
C PHE A 248 15.33 -8.03 5.35
N HIS A 249 15.32 -9.16 4.66
CA HIS A 249 16.20 -9.40 3.53
C HIS A 249 15.42 -9.38 2.21
N GLN A 250 15.99 -8.70 1.22
CA GLN A 250 15.56 -8.78 -0.18
C GLN A 250 16.75 -8.51 -1.10
N HIS A 251 16.79 -9.17 -2.25
CA HIS A 251 17.93 -9.18 -3.18
C HIS A 251 19.24 -9.73 -2.56
N GLY A 252 19.12 -10.80 -1.79
CA GLY A 252 20.23 -11.46 -1.11
C GLY A 252 20.29 -11.16 0.39
N PRO A 253 21.39 -11.50 1.07
CA PRO A 253 21.53 -11.38 2.51
C PRO A 253 21.87 -9.93 2.94
N GLN A 254 21.15 -8.95 2.41
CA GLN A 254 21.32 -7.55 2.74
C GLN A 254 20.23 -7.08 3.67
N GLN A 255 20.60 -6.32 4.69
CA GLN A 255 19.65 -5.63 5.56
C GLN A 255 18.88 -4.58 4.77
N GLN A 256 17.58 -4.80 4.60
CA GLN A 256 16.69 -3.96 3.80
C GLN A 256 15.49 -3.42 4.61
N VAL A 257 15.60 -3.37 5.94
CA VAL A 257 14.47 -2.95 6.80
C VAL A 257 13.97 -1.56 6.40
N GLY A 258 14.85 -0.60 6.15
CA GLY A 258 14.49 0.76 5.76
C GLY A 258 14.12 0.95 4.29
N ASN A 259 14.22 -0.07 3.47
CA ASN A 259 13.85 -0.02 2.05
C ASN A 259 12.66 -0.97 1.80
N TYR A 260 12.92 -2.19 1.38
CA TYR A 260 11.86 -3.17 1.11
C TYR A 260 11.07 -3.55 2.36
N GLY A 261 11.73 -3.64 3.53
CA GLY A 261 11.07 -3.97 4.79
C GLY A 261 10.11 -2.88 5.26
N ALA A 262 10.47 -1.59 5.12
CA ALA A 262 9.58 -0.48 5.42
C ALA A 262 8.40 -0.43 4.44
N ALA A 263 8.65 -0.68 3.14
CA ALA A 263 7.57 -0.77 2.15
C ALA A 263 6.64 -1.97 2.40
N TYR A 264 7.22 -3.10 2.84
CA TYR A 264 6.46 -4.29 3.24
C TYR A 264 5.55 -3.98 4.44
N LEU A 265 6.10 -3.37 5.50
CA LEU A 265 5.31 -2.98 6.66
C LEU A 265 4.20 -1.99 6.28
N ALA A 266 4.51 -0.98 5.46
CA ALA A 266 3.53 0.01 5.01
C ALA A 266 2.38 -0.64 4.22
N THR A 267 2.68 -1.58 3.33
CA THR A 267 1.66 -2.25 2.53
C THR A 267 0.84 -3.24 3.39
N MET A 268 1.50 -3.99 4.26
CA MET A 268 0.82 -4.96 5.13
C MET A 268 -0.07 -4.26 6.17
N SER A 269 0.38 -3.17 6.79
CA SER A 269 -0.42 -2.40 7.74
C SER A 269 -1.64 -1.76 7.06
N PHE A 270 -1.48 -1.25 5.84
CA PHE A 270 -2.58 -0.71 5.04
C PHE A 270 -3.66 -1.76 4.77
N TRP A 271 -3.28 -2.95 4.28
CA TRP A 271 -4.25 -4.02 4.00
C TRP A 271 -4.81 -4.65 5.26
N ALA A 272 -4.02 -4.77 6.33
CA ALA A 272 -4.52 -5.21 7.63
C ALA A 272 -5.65 -4.30 8.12
N TYR A 273 -5.49 -2.98 8.02
CA TYR A 273 -6.52 -2.00 8.39
C TYR A 273 -7.78 -2.09 7.50
N ILE A 274 -7.59 -2.21 6.19
CA ILE A 274 -8.71 -2.27 5.23
C ILE A 274 -9.53 -3.54 5.40
N LEU A 275 -8.88 -4.67 5.62
CA LEU A 275 -9.54 -5.97 5.77
C LEU A 275 -10.09 -6.22 7.17
N ASP A 276 -9.70 -5.41 8.16
CA ASP A 276 -10.16 -5.54 9.53
C ASP A 276 -11.67 -5.39 9.67
N GLY A 277 -12.30 -6.22 10.53
CA GLY A 277 -13.75 -6.26 10.73
C GLY A 277 -14.51 -7.04 9.66
N THR A 278 -13.82 -7.66 8.68
CA THR A 278 -14.40 -8.53 7.66
C THR A 278 -13.99 -10.00 7.87
N SER A 279 -14.62 -10.94 7.16
CA SER A 279 -14.20 -12.34 7.16
C SER A 279 -12.82 -12.57 6.52
N LEU A 280 -12.27 -11.54 5.85
CA LEU A 280 -10.96 -11.54 5.20
C LEU A 280 -9.86 -10.89 6.05
N ALA A 281 -10.13 -10.54 7.30
CA ALA A 281 -9.11 -10.02 8.22
C ALA A 281 -7.88 -10.95 8.32
N LEU A 282 -6.72 -10.39 8.65
CA LEU A 282 -5.53 -11.20 8.92
C LEU A 282 -5.75 -12.07 10.15
N ASP A 283 -5.25 -13.29 10.13
CA ASP A 283 -5.29 -14.15 11.31
C ASP A 283 -4.34 -13.63 12.42
N GLN A 284 -4.66 -13.98 13.67
CA GLN A 284 -3.95 -13.45 14.83
C GLN A 284 -2.46 -13.83 14.87
N GLU A 285 -2.09 -15.02 14.43
CA GLU A 285 -0.71 -15.48 14.45
C GLU A 285 0.15 -14.61 13.49
N ARG A 286 -0.35 -14.37 12.29
CA ARG A 286 0.31 -13.53 11.29
C ARG A 286 0.32 -12.07 11.69
N PHE A 287 -0.77 -11.58 12.27
CA PHE A 287 -0.79 -10.23 12.82
C PHE A 287 0.26 -10.06 13.93
N LYS A 288 0.40 -11.05 14.83
CA LYS A 288 1.44 -11.06 15.87
C LYS A 288 2.85 -11.01 15.26
N LEU A 289 3.10 -11.70 14.16
CA LEU A 289 4.40 -11.63 13.48
C LEU A 289 4.69 -10.22 12.93
N ILE A 290 3.70 -9.55 12.36
CA ILE A 290 3.84 -8.13 11.93
C ILE A 290 4.11 -7.23 13.15
N THR A 291 3.41 -7.44 14.27
CA THR A 291 3.65 -6.69 15.51
C THR A 291 5.09 -6.88 16.01
N ASN A 292 5.56 -8.12 16.04
CA ASN A 292 6.94 -8.42 16.45
C ASN A 292 7.96 -7.80 15.48
N TYR A 293 7.73 -7.88 14.16
CA TYR A 293 8.58 -7.24 13.18
C TYR A 293 8.62 -5.71 13.35
N THR A 294 7.48 -5.11 13.67
CA THR A 294 7.40 -3.66 13.94
C THR A 294 8.21 -3.29 15.18
N ASN A 295 8.09 -4.06 16.26
CA ASN A 295 8.74 -3.75 17.53
C ASN A 295 10.23 -4.14 17.57
N GLU A 296 10.56 -5.35 17.12
CA GLU A 296 11.93 -5.90 17.24
C GLU A 296 12.79 -5.64 15.99
N GLY A 297 12.18 -5.30 14.87
CA GLY A 297 12.88 -4.94 13.63
C GLY A 297 12.90 -3.43 13.41
N VAL A 298 11.72 -2.88 13.08
CA VAL A 298 11.63 -1.49 12.59
C VAL A 298 11.89 -0.48 13.69
N ARG A 299 11.30 -0.65 14.89
CA ARG A 299 11.51 0.28 16.01
C ARG A 299 12.97 0.40 16.41
N ARG A 300 13.76 -0.70 16.33
CA ARG A 300 15.19 -0.71 16.69
C ARG A 300 16.05 0.18 15.81
N ILE A 301 15.66 0.44 14.57
CA ILE A 301 16.39 1.26 13.62
C ILE A 301 15.86 2.70 13.51
N LEU A 302 14.91 3.07 14.35
CA LEU A 302 14.34 4.40 14.41
C LEU A 302 14.87 5.17 15.62
N TRP A 303 15.27 6.41 15.40
CA TRP A 303 15.74 7.32 16.43
C TRP A 303 15.28 8.74 16.18
N LYS A 304 14.45 9.29 17.08
CA LYS A 304 14.01 10.70 17.03
C LYS A 304 13.61 11.14 15.62
N ASN A 305 12.59 10.53 15.05
CA ASN A 305 12.08 10.75 13.69
C ASN A 305 13.06 10.52 12.54
N LYS A 306 14.12 9.76 12.76
CA LYS A 306 15.07 9.37 11.73
C LYS A 306 15.28 7.87 11.72
N MET A 307 15.37 7.31 10.55
CA MET A 307 15.78 5.93 10.35
C MET A 307 17.30 5.86 10.22
N ASP A 308 17.91 4.82 10.76
CA ASP A 308 19.35 4.59 10.65
C ASP A 308 19.78 4.55 9.18
N VAL A 309 20.85 5.27 8.83
CA VAL A 309 21.29 5.45 7.45
C VAL A 309 21.72 4.14 6.79
N ASN A 310 22.28 3.19 7.55
CA ASN A 310 22.73 1.91 7.02
C ASN A 310 21.58 1.00 6.60
N ASN A 311 20.34 1.32 7.02
CA ASN A 311 19.13 0.59 6.67
C ASN A 311 18.40 1.15 5.44
N LEU A 312 18.84 2.28 4.87
CA LEU A 312 18.15 2.93 3.74
C LEU A 312 18.39 2.22 2.40
N GLY A 313 19.32 1.26 2.35
CA GLY A 313 19.72 0.61 1.10
C GLY A 313 20.24 1.64 0.09
N ARG A 314 19.78 1.58 -1.15
CA ARG A 314 20.16 2.52 -2.23
C ARG A 314 19.40 3.87 -2.19
N GLN A 315 18.51 4.08 -1.25
CA GLN A 315 17.65 5.28 -1.19
C GLN A 315 18.30 6.38 -0.34
N LEU A 316 19.51 6.79 -0.72
CA LEU A 316 20.32 7.82 -0.06
C LEU A 316 20.05 9.19 -0.69
N TYR A 317 18.94 9.82 -0.33
CA TYR A 317 18.59 11.19 -0.74
C TYR A 317 18.40 12.10 0.48
N ARG A 318 18.41 13.40 0.26
CA ARG A 318 18.13 14.38 1.33
C ARG A 318 16.79 14.05 1.99
N GLN A 319 16.75 14.03 3.31
CA GLN A 319 15.57 13.69 4.13
C GLN A 319 15.12 12.21 4.08
N ALA A 320 15.82 11.30 3.41
CA ALA A 320 15.47 9.89 3.35
C ALA A 320 15.20 9.27 4.73
N GLN A 321 16.09 9.52 5.71
CA GLN A 321 15.94 9.02 7.06
C GLN A 321 14.61 9.42 7.70
N ARG A 322 14.20 10.69 7.53
CA ARG A 322 12.96 11.22 8.09
C ARG A 322 11.72 10.66 7.36
N ASN A 323 11.75 10.63 6.05
CA ASN A 323 10.64 10.12 5.25
C ASN A 323 10.36 8.64 5.54
N LYS A 324 11.41 7.83 5.72
CA LYS A 324 11.30 6.43 6.12
C LYS A 324 10.74 6.27 7.53
N ALA A 325 11.16 7.13 8.46
CA ALA A 325 10.59 7.14 9.80
C ALA A 325 9.09 7.45 9.76
N PHE A 326 8.65 8.51 9.06
CA PHE A 326 7.22 8.81 8.91
C PHE A 326 6.42 7.68 8.28
N SER A 327 6.95 6.99 7.25
CA SER A 327 6.31 5.80 6.70
C SER A 327 6.06 4.74 7.77
N SER A 328 7.02 4.54 8.68
CA SER A 328 6.87 3.59 9.80
C SER A 328 5.83 4.07 10.83
N LEU A 329 5.72 5.39 11.07
CA LEU A 329 4.70 5.95 11.96
C LEU A 329 3.28 5.79 11.39
N PHE A 330 3.09 5.99 10.09
CA PHE A 330 1.82 5.71 9.43
C PHE A 330 1.44 4.23 9.52
N SER A 331 2.42 3.34 9.37
CA SER A 331 2.21 1.89 9.54
C SER A 331 1.79 1.54 10.96
N ALA A 332 2.49 2.09 11.96
CA ALA A 332 2.15 1.90 13.36
C ALA A 332 0.75 2.41 13.70
N ASN A 333 0.38 3.60 13.18
CA ASN A 333 -0.95 4.17 13.36
C ASN A 333 -2.06 3.28 12.76
N ALA A 334 -1.85 2.71 11.59
CA ALA A 334 -2.80 1.78 10.96
C ALA A 334 -2.95 0.49 11.79
N LEU A 335 -1.83 -0.10 12.25
CA LEU A 335 -1.85 -1.31 13.07
C LEU A 335 -2.48 -1.10 14.45
N ALA A 336 -2.29 0.07 15.07
CA ALA A 336 -2.92 0.42 16.35
C ALA A 336 -4.47 0.40 16.30
N GLN A 337 -5.04 0.64 15.11
CA GLN A 337 -6.49 0.63 14.90
C GLN A 337 -7.04 -0.78 14.67
N VAL A 338 -6.22 -1.71 14.20
CA VAL A 338 -6.62 -3.12 13.98
C VAL A 338 -6.65 -3.90 15.28
N ASN A 339 -5.68 -3.71 16.17
CA ASN A 339 -5.56 -4.50 17.40
C ASN A 339 -5.41 -3.59 18.62
N SER A 340 -6.51 -3.35 19.29
CA SER A 340 -6.54 -2.54 20.51
C SER A 340 -5.78 -3.17 21.69
N LYS A 341 -5.53 -4.49 21.71
CA LYS A 341 -4.82 -5.18 22.80
C LYS A 341 -3.32 -4.89 22.79
N ASP A 342 -2.71 -4.80 21.61
CA ASP A 342 -1.27 -4.55 21.44
C ASP A 342 -0.98 -3.11 21.01
N CYS A 343 -1.98 -2.22 21.03
CA CYS A 343 -1.85 -0.84 20.54
C CYS A 343 -0.74 -0.04 21.27
N ASN A 344 -0.42 -0.38 22.52
CA ASN A 344 0.63 0.29 23.28
C ASN A 344 2.00 0.26 22.57
N VAL A 345 2.35 -0.85 21.91
CA VAL A 345 3.62 -0.96 21.16
C VAL A 345 3.69 0.09 20.04
N TYR A 346 2.59 0.28 19.33
CA TYR A 346 2.50 1.21 18.22
C TYR A 346 2.46 2.66 18.69
N HIS A 347 1.74 2.95 19.77
CA HIS A 347 1.73 4.28 20.38
C HIS A 347 3.11 4.66 20.91
N MET A 348 3.82 3.74 21.59
CA MET A 348 5.20 3.96 22.03
C MET A 348 6.13 4.30 20.86
N LEU A 349 6.03 3.56 19.74
CA LEU A 349 6.83 3.84 18.55
C LEU A 349 6.56 5.25 17.99
N ILE A 350 5.30 5.65 17.95
CA ILE A 350 4.89 6.98 17.48
C ILE A 350 5.43 8.06 18.44
N ASP A 351 5.20 7.92 19.74
CA ASP A 351 5.55 8.91 20.75
C ASP A 351 7.07 9.10 20.88
N GLU A 352 7.85 8.02 20.82
CA GLU A 352 9.30 8.07 20.81
C GLU A 352 9.85 8.87 19.62
N ASN A 353 9.26 8.65 18.44
CA ASN A 353 9.71 9.30 17.23
C ASN A 353 9.21 10.73 17.06
N LEU A 354 8.09 11.08 17.67
CA LEU A 354 7.59 12.47 17.72
C LEU A 354 8.19 13.29 18.88
N GLY A 355 8.96 12.64 19.78
CA GLY A 355 9.56 13.30 20.94
C GLY A 355 8.57 13.55 22.10
N ASN A 356 7.46 12.82 22.13
CA ASN A 356 6.43 12.92 23.18
C ASN A 356 6.82 12.17 24.45
N THR A 357 7.85 11.34 24.41
CA THR A 357 8.35 10.59 25.55
C THR A 357 9.88 10.60 25.60
N SER A 358 10.44 10.49 26.82
CA SER A 358 11.87 10.34 27.05
C SER A 358 12.33 8.89 27.02
N THR A 359 11.41 7.93 27.00
CA THR A 359 11.72 6.49 26.97
C THR A 359 12.13 6.03 25.59
N ALA A 360 13.36 6.30 25.20
CA ALA A 360 13.94 5.71 24.01
C ALA A 360 14.35 4.25 24.30
N LEU A 361 14.32 3.39 23.29
CA LEU A 361 14.99 2.08 23.35
C LEU A 361 16.50 2.34 23.52
N LEU A 362 17.01 2.15 24.72
CA LEU A 362 18.44 2.24 25.00
C LEU A 362 19.06 0.84 24.97
N GLY A 363 20.31 0.76 24.52
CA GLY A 363 21.09 -0.46 24.55
C GLY A 363 21.56 -0.91 23.17
N GLN A 364 22.27 -2.02 23.17
CA GLN A 364 22.78 -2.63 21.94
C GLN A 364 21.81 -3.69 21.42
N TYR A 365 21.56 -3.68 20.10
CA TYR A 365 20.85 -4.74 19.43
C TYR A 365 21.64 -5.24 18.21
N HIS A 366 21.73 -6.55 18.05
CA HIS A 366 22.47 -7.18 16.97
C HIS A 366 21.56 -8.00 16.06
N PHE A 367 21.41 -7.55 14.83
CA PHE A 367 20.77 -8.31 13.75
C PHE A 367 21.76 -9.33 13.18
N TRP A 368 21.81 -10.49 13.80
CA TRP A 368 22.83 -11.50 13.51
C TRP A 368 22.69 -12.18 12.14
N LYS A 369 21.51 -12.06 11.48
CA LYS A 369 21.34 -12.51 10.09
C LYS A 369 21.97 -11.55 9.09
N SER A 370 22.17 -10.31 9.47
CA SER A 370 22.74 -9.25 8.63
C SER A 370 24.11 -8.78 9.14
N ASP A 371 24.59 -9.35 10.25
CA ASP A 371 25.82 -8.94 10.95
C ASP A 371 25.85 -7.43 11.22
N MET A 372 24.72 -6.91 11.69
CA MET A 372 24.53 -5.47 11.91
C MET A 372 24.21 -5.19 13.38
N THR A 373 25.03 -4.36 14.02
CA THR A 373 24.80 -3.89 15.40
C THR A 373 24.30 -2.45 15.40
N ILE A 374 23.29 -2.19 16.22
CA ILE A 374 22.71 -0.86 16.42
C ILE A 374 22.90 -0.46 17.88
N HIS A 375 23.28 0.79 18.08
CA HIS A 375 23.38 1.48 19.36
C HIS A 375 22.51 2.72 19.30
N PRO A 376 21.23 2.65 19.70
CA PRO A 376 20.37 3.81 19.74
C PRO A 376 20.74 4.80 20.85
#